data_5f0bd5bb6a5c4e7ecbb0f2f008d26897
#
_entry.id   5f0bd5bb6a5c4e7ecbb0f2f008d26897
#
_cell.length_a   1.000
_cell.length_b   1.000
_cell.length_c   1.000
_cell.angle_alpha   90.00
_cell.angle_beta   90.00
_cell.angle_gamma   90.00
#
_symmetry.space_group_name_H-M   'P 1'
#
loop_
_entity.id
_entity.type
_entity.pdbx_description
1 polymer ?
#
loop_
_entity_poly.entity_id
_entity_poly.type
_entity_poly.pdbx_seq_one_letter_code
_entity_poly.pdbx_strand_id
1 'polypeptide(L)' 'MIEYTIEVPNTNVKETVFGMDEAEPICYDMAQEYGIAEVVFYALTGNRVVMSSYTNED' A
#
# COMPACT_ATOMS: atom_id res chain seq x y z
N MET A 1 8.61 12.92 7.98
CA MET A 1 7.76 12.36 6.93
C MET A 1 7.31 10.97 7.35
N ILE A 2 6.05 10.65 7.13
CA ILE A 2 5.51 9.37 7.58
C ILE A 2 5.79 8.27 6.56
N GLU A 3 6.30 7.14 7.04
CA GLU A 3 6.58 6.00 6.20
C GLU A 3 5.34 5.13 6.06
N TYR A 4 5.01 4.76 4.83
CA TYR A 4 3.95 3.81 4.54
C TYR A 4 4.52 2.65 3.74
N THR A 5 3.86 1.50 3.83
CA THR A 5 4.23 0.32 3.05
C THR A 5 3.08 -0.02 2.12
N ILE A 6 3.39 -0.19 0.85
CA ILE A 6 2.37 -0.64 -0.10
C ILE A 6 2.53 -2.14 -0.22
N GLU A 7 1.45 -2.87 0.06
CA GLU A 7 1.46 -4.32 0.07
C GLU A 7 0.46 -4.89 -0.92
N VAL A 8 0.86 -5.97 -1.58
CA VAL A 8 -0.07 -6.74 -2.42
C VAL A 8 -0.48 -7.96 -1.59
N PRO A 9 -1.76 -8.08 -1.21
CA PRO A 9 -2.22 -9.18 -0.35
C PRO A 9 -1.90 -10.55 -0.94
N ASN A 10 -1.62 -11.49 -0.08
CA ASN A 10 -1.30 -12.88 -0.44
C ASN A 10 -0.02 -13.05 -1.26
N THR A 11 0.82 -12.04 -1.26
CA THR A 11 2.13 -12.10 -1.92
C THR A 11 3.18 -11.49 -1.00
N ASN A 12 4.44 -11.55 -1.41
CA ASN A 12 5.54 -10.90 -0.71
C ASN A 12 5.91 -9.56 -1.35
N VAL A 13 5.07 -9.07 -2.26
CA VAL A 13 5.34 -7.81 -2.95
C VAL A 13 5.04 -6.65 -2.01
N LYS A 14 6.05 -5.84 -1.72
CA LYS A 14 5.96 -4.69 -0.83
C LYS A 14 6.85 -3.57 -1.35
N GLU A 15 6.45 -2.35 -1.05
CA GLU A 15 7.27 -1.19 -1.38
C GLU A 15 7.10 -0.13 -0.30
N THR A 16 8.21 0.47 0.14
CA THR A 16 8.20 1.52 1.14
C THR A 16 8.16 2.87 0.46
N VAL A 17 7.27 3.74 0.92
CA VAL A 17 7.14 5.10 0.41
C VAL A 17 7.03 6.07 1.58
N PHE A 18 7.26 7.34 1.31
CA PHE A 18 7.20 8.38 2.33
C PHE A 18 6.15 9.42 1.94
N GLY A 19 5.05 9.43 2.70
CA GLY A 19 3.94 10.33 2.48
C GLY A 19 2.86 9.74 1.58
N MET A 20 1.61 10.12 1.86
CA MET A 20 0.46 9.63 1.09
C MET A 20 0.48 10.13 -0.36
N ASP A 21 1.08 11.29 -0.60
CA ASP A 21 1.18 11.85 -1.95
C ASP A 21 1.93 10.89 -2.89
N GLU A 22 2.94 10.19 -2.37
CA GLU A 22 3.68 9.20 -3.13
C GLU A 22 2.99 7.84 -3.09
N ALA A 23 2.39 7.51 -1.95
CA ALA A 23 1.80 6.20 -1.74
C ALA A 23 0.62 5.92 -2.67
N GLU A 24 -0.27 6.87 -2.85
CA GLU A 24 -1.49 6.64 -3.62
C GLU A 24 -1.24 6.31 -5.09
N PRO A 25 -0.45 7.09 -5.85
CA PRO A 25 -0.22 6.74 -7.25
C PRO A 25 0.55 5.42 -7.42
N ILE A 26 1.49 5.14 -6.52
CA ILE A 26 2.23 3.87 -6.59
C ILE A 26 1.32 2.71 -6.26
N CYS A 27 0.46 2.86 -5.25
CA CYS A 27 -0.51 1.83 -4.89
C CYS A 27 -1.47 1.55 -6.05
N TYR A 28 -1.92 2.60 -6.71
CA TYR A 28 -2.81 2.45 -7.87
C TYR A 28 -2.13 1.66 -8.99
N ASP A 29 -0.87 2.00 -9.29
CA ASP A 29 -0.12 1.30 -10.33
C ASP A 29 0.09 -0.18 -9.97
N MET A 30 0.40 -0.46 -8.70
CA MET A 30 0.57 -1.83 -8.25
C MET A 30 -0.74 -2.61 -8.32
N ALA A 31 -1.86 -1.96 -8.02
CA ALA A 31 -3.16 -2.59 -8.14
C ALA A 31 -3.48 -2.94 -9.59
N GLN A 32 -3.07 -2.10 -10.54
CA GLN A 32 -3.27 -2.40 -11.96
C GLN A 32 -2.46 -3.63 -12.39
N GLU A 33 -1.28 -3.81 -11.81
CA GLU A 33 -0.40 -4.91 -12.17
C GLU A 33 -0.78 -6.22 -11.47
N TYR A 34 -1.13 -6.14 -10.18
CA TYR A 34 -1.35 -7.33 -9.35
C TYR A 34 -2.81 -7.61 -9.01
N GLY A 35 -3.71 -6.71 -9.38
CA GLY A 35 -5.13 -6.86 -9.12
C GLY A 35 -5.62 -6.12 -7.89
N ILE A 36 -4.81 -6.03 -6.84
CA ILE A 36 -5.14 -5.32 -5.62
C ILE A 36 -3.86 -4.88 -4.93
N ALA A 37 -3.89 -3.71 -4.32
CA ALA A 37 -2.78 -3.23 -3.51
C ALA A 37 -3.32 -2.36 -2.38
N GLU A 38 -2.62 -2.33 -1.25
CA GLU A 38 -3.02 -1.59 -0.05
C GLU A 38 -1.89 -0.70 0.44
N VAL A 39 -2.26 0.49 0.91
CA VAL A 39 -1.33 1.36 1.62
C VAL A 39 -1.50 1.07 3.11
N VAL A 40 -0.43 0.65 3.76
CA VAL A 40 -0.46 0.21 5.15
C VAL A 40 0.47 1.07 5.99
N PHE A 41 0.01 1.43 7.17
CA PHE A 41 0.81 2.12 8.16
C PHE A 41 1.03 1.17 9.34
N TYR A 42 2.29 0.98 9.73
CA TYR A 42 2.63 0.16 10.89
C TYR A 42 2.90 1.10 12.06
N ALA A 43 2.00 1.11 13.03
CA ALA A 43 2.13 1.95 14.20
C ALA A 43 3.29 1.46 15.09
N LEU A 44 3.81 2.33 15.92
CA LEU A 44 4.88 1.96 16.85
C LEU A 44 4.46 0.87 17.82
N THR A 45 3.16 0.74 18.06
CA THR A 45 2.60 -0.32 18.90
C THR A 45 2.56 -1.67 18.20
N GLY A 46 2.89 -1.71 16.91
CA GLY A 46 2.86 -2.93 16.13
C GLY A 46 1.54 -3.14 15.37
N ASN A 47 0.58 -2.27 15.53
CA ASN A 47 -0.70 -2.39 14.84
C ASN A 47 -0.53 -2.09 13.34
N ARG A 48 -1.17 -2.91 12.51
CA ARG A 48 -1.21 -2.74 11.07
C ARG A 48 -2.50 -2.01 10.71
N VAL A 49 -2.37 -0.84 10.09
CA VAL A 49 -3.53 -0.03 9.72
C VAL A 49 -3.56 0.17 8.22
N VAL A 50 -4.64 -0.28 7.58
CA VAL A 50 -4.82 -0.07 6.14
C VAL A 50 -5.37 1.33 5.93
N MET A 51 -4.57 2.19 5.30
CA MET A 51 -4.94 3.60 5.08
C MET A 51 -5.76 3.77 3.82
N SER A 52 -5.49 2.95 2.80
CA SER A 52 -6.15 3.07 1.51
C SER A 52 -5.96 1.75 0.77
N SER A 53 -6.84 1.45 -0.16
CA SER A 53 -6.67 0.28 -1.01
C SER A 53 -7.25 0.54 -2.39
N TYR A 54 -6.66 -0.11 -3.40
CA TYR A 54 -7.13 -0.02 -4.77
C TYR A 54 -7.28 -1.42 -5.32
N THR A 55 -8.31 -1.62 -6.10
CA THR A 55 -8.59 -2.91 -6.75
C THR A 55 -8.79 -2.67 -8.23
N ASN A 56 -8.19 -3.54 -9.03
CA ASN A 56 -8.41 -3.52 -10.48
C ASN A 56 -9.57 -4.45 -10.76
N GLU A 57 -10.69 -3.90 -11.19
CA GLU A 57 -11.94 -4.64 -11.39
C GLU A 57 -12.28 -4.90 -12.87
N ASP A 58 -11.32 -5.18 -13.65
CA ASP A 58 -11.58 -5.51 -15.04
C ASP A 58 -12.37 -6.81 -15.20
#